data_5275eef46bc2e44c1c7d5aa5fb5c7604
#
_entry.id   5275eef46bc2e44c1c7d5aa5fb5c7604
#
_cell.length_a   1.000
_cell.length_b   1.000
_cell.length_c   1.000
_cell.angle_alpha   90.00
_cell.angle_beta   90.00
_cell.angle_gamma   90.00
#
_symmetry.space_group_name_H-M   'P 1'
#
loop_
_entity.id
_entity.type
_entity.pdbx_description
1 polymer ?
#
loop_
_entity_poly.entity_id
_entity_poly.type
_entity_poly.pdbx_seq_one_letter_code
_entity_poly.pdbx_strand_id
1 'polypeptide(L)'
;AREMCIRDRDEGLRDGAADGSWFAQPSGLAQAEDGSVWVADSESSALRRMRFTDDGAVAAVDSAVGLGLFDFGFRDGPAEQARLQHCLGVTVLPDGSVAVADTYNGAVRRFDPATGEVTTLTRGLAEPSDVLLDTSQDEPVLVVVETNAHRVVRVAVPKQAQTVDEGAAQMQRKRTPVAPGELELTVRFAAPSGQKLDTRWGDPTQLKVSSSPEDALVAGDGTARGLTRTLRLADGVTEGVLHITARAAACDGSPDGEIPEHAACHLYQQD
;
A
#
# COMPACT_ATOMS: atom_id res chain seq x y z
N ALA A 1 -10.11 34.33 5.02
CA ALA A 1 -9.92 32.90 4.89
C ALA A 1 -11.07 32.21 5.62
N ARG A 2 -11.90 31.44 4.92
CA ARG A 2 -12.82 30.50 5.58
C ARG A 2 -11.98 29.30 6.00
N GLU A 3 -11.88 29.03 7.29
CA GLU A 3 -11.34 27.79 7.79
C GLU A 3 -12.21 26.65 7.28
N MET A 4 -11.64 25.74 6.52
CA MET A 4 -12.22 24.42 6.34
C MET A 4 -11.86 23.63 7.61
N CYS A 5 -12.67 23.77 8.66
CA CYS A 5 -12.47 22.98 9.87
C CYS A 5 -13.01 21.59 9.65
N ILE A 6 -12.15 20.70 9.28
CA ILE A 6 -12.23 19.30 9.68
C ILE A 6 -11.75 19.32 11.12
N ARG A 7 -12.55 18.80 12.06
CA ARG A 7 -12.33 18.93 13.51
C ARG A 7 -10.88 18.66 13.89
N ASP A 8 -10.25 19.69 14.44
CA ASP A 8 -8.93 19.62 15.02
C ASP A 8 -8.98 18.85 16.34
N ARG A 9 -8.30 17.75 16.44
CA ARG A 9 -7.77 17.07 17.64
C ARG A 9 -7.97 15.57 17.70
N ASP A 10 -8.80 14.96 16.86
CA ASP A 10 -8.95 13.51 16.86
C ASP A 10 -8.23 12.95 15.62
N GLU A 11 -7.11 12.26 15.86
CA GLU A 11 -6.36 11.55 14.83
C GLU A 11 -7.03 10.22 14.51
N GLY A 12 -7.24 9.94 13.23
CA GLY A 12 -7.84 8.66 12.82
C GLY A 12 -8.35 8.66 11.39
N LEU A 13 -8.83 7.51 10.97
CA LEU A 13 -9.50 7.33 9.70
C LEU A 13 -11.00 7.21 9.94
N ARG A 14 -11.74 8.27 9.60
CA ARG A 14 -13.19 8.26 9.67
C ARG A 14 -13.77 9.03 8.50
N ASP A 15 -14.65 8.35 7.77
CA ASP A 15 -15.39 8.92 6.66
C ASP A 15 -16.65 9.66 7.14
N GLY A 16 -17.17 10.57 6.32
CA GLY A 16 -18.40 11.28 6.60
C GLY A 16 -18.42 12.72 6.12
N ALA A 17 -19.34 13.50 6.67
CA ALA A 17 -19.40 14.96 6.47
C ALA A 17 -18.18 15.64 7.13
N ALA A 18 -17.90 16.89 6.74
CA ALA A 18 -16.73 17.64 7.18
C ALA A 18 -16.54 17.67 8.71
N ASP A 19 -17.61 17.85 9.46
CA ASP A 19 -17.59 17.95 10.93
C ASP A 19 -17.48 16.59 11.64
N GLY A 20 -17.66 15.49 10.90
CA GLY A 20 -17.63 14.13 11.41
C GLY A 20 -16.47 13.29 10.90
N SER A 21 -15.71 13.77 9.91
CA SER A 21 -14.56 13.06 9.33
C SER A 21 -13.28 13.33 10.11
N TRP A 22 -12.39 12.33 10.12
CA TRP A 22 -11.07 12.44 10.75
C TRP A 22 -9.98 12.06 9.76
N PHE A 23 -8.84 12.71 9.87
CA PHE A 23 -7.60 12.41 9.17
C PHE A 23 -6.50 12.08 10.17
N ALA A 24 -5.44 11.43 9.66
CA ALA A 24 -4.24 11.14 10.42
C ALA A 24 -3.01 11.64 9.64
N GLN A 25 -2.60 12.87 9.91
CA GLN A 25 -1.47 13.57 9.28
C GLN A 25 -1.58 13.67 7.74
N PRO A 26 -2.66 14.27 7.21
CA PRO A 26 -2.79 14.47 5.77
C PRO A 26 -1.63 15.33 5.24
N SER A 27 -1.02 14.90 4.14
CA SER A 27 0.20 15.52 3.60
C SER A 27 0.05 16.01 2.16
N GLY A 28 -0.24 15.13 1.20
CA GLY A 28 -0.33 15.45 -0.22
C GLY A 28 -1.77 15.71 -0.67
N LEU A 29 -1.94 16.65 -1.60
CA LEU A 29 -3.24 17.00 -2.18
C LEU A 29 -3.16 17.05 -3.70
N ALA A 30 -4.18 16.53 -4.39
CA ALA A 30 -4.34 16.68 -5.84
C ALA A 30 -5.81 16.89 -6.20
N GLN A 31 -6.08 17.92 -7.00
CA GLN A 31 -7.43 18.20 -7.49
C GLN A 31 -7.72 17.37 -8.72
N ALA A 32 -8.87 16.69 -8.72
CA ALA A 32 -9.40 15.98 -9.87
C ALA A 32 -10.20 16.94 -10.79
N GLU A 33 -10.44 16.52 -12.03
CA GLU A 33 -11.18 17.30 -13.03
C GLU A 33 -12.62 17.61 -12.59
N ASP A 34 -13.25 16.73 -11.83
CA ASP A 34 -14.58 16.92 -11.25
C ASP A 34 -14.61 17.89 -10.06
N GLY A 35 -13.49 18.50 -9.72
CA GLY A 35 -13.34 19.45 -8.61
C GLY A 35 -13.14 18.79 -7.24
N SER A 36 -13.25 17.47 -7.12
CA SER A 36 -12.90 16.77 -5.88
C SER A 36 -11.39 16.84 -5.61
N VAL A 37 -10.97 16.61 -4.36
CA VAL A 37 -9.56 16.62 -3.98
C VAL A 37 -9.18 15.27 -3.37
N TRP A 38 -8.14 14.67 -3.92
CA TRP A 38 -7.48 13.50 -3.37
C TRP A 38 -6.49 13.90 -2.28
N VAL A 39 -6.42 13.11 -1.24
CA VAL A 39 -5.59 13.39 -0.06
C VAL A 39 -4.77 12.14 0.27
N ALA A 40 -3.46 12.29 0.34
CA ALA A 40 -2.60 11.28 0.98
C ALA A 40 -2.68 11.48 2.51
N ASP A 41 -3.28 10.53 3.21
CA ASP A 41 -3.48 10.56 4.65
C ASP A 41 -2.46 9.62 5.30
N SER A 42 -1.29 10.19 5.69
CA SER A 42 -0.06 9.43 5.85
C SER A 42 -0.09 8.43 7.00
N GLU A 43 -0.50 8.81 8.21
CA GLU A 43 -0.51 7.89 9.36
C GLU A 43 -1.61 6.83 9.26
N SER A 44 -2.71 7.13 8.58
CA SER A 44 -3.71 6.12 8.26
C SER A 44 -3.34 5.25 7.06
N SER A 45 -2.21 5.54 6.39
CA SER A 45 -1.78 4.85 5.17
C SER A 45 -2.89 4.77 4.12
N ALA A 46 -3.64 5.84 3.97
CA ALA A 46 -4.86 5.88 3.20
C ALA A 46 -4.81 6.90 2.06
N LEU A 47 -5.52 6.58 0.99
CA LEU A 47 -5.90 7.53 -0.04
C LEU A 47 -7.36 7.94 0.20
N ARG A 48 -7.57 9.23 0.48
CA ARG A 48 -8.89 9.79 0.78
C ARG A 48 -9.35 10.70 -0.36
N ARG A 49 -10.66 10.89 -0.47
CA ARG A 49 -11.28 11.83 -1.41
C ARG A 49 -12.21 12.78 -0.70
N MET A 50 -11.98 14.08 -0.88
CA MET A 50 -12.87 15.15 -0.44
C MET A 50 -13.75 15.60 -1.60
N ARG A 51 -15.06 15.66 -1.36
CA ARG A 51 -16.03 16.23 -2.30
C ARG A 51 -16.58 17.53 -1.74
N PHE A 52 -16.90 18.45 -2.64
CA PHE A 52 -17.35 19.78 -2.29
C PHE A 52 -18.76 20.04 -2.79
N THR A 53 -19.47 20.92 -2.11
CA THR A 53 -20.74 21.50 -2.56
C THR A 53 -20.46 22.66 -3.52
N ASP A 54 -21.49 23.13 -4.24
CA ASP A 54 -21.36 24.21 -5.22
C ASP A 54 -20.87 25.54 -4.59
N ASP A 55 -21.10 25.75 -3.30
CA ASP A 55 -20.62 26.91 -2.54
C ASP A 55 -19.19 26.72 -1.97
N GLY A 56 -18.54 25.59 -2.28
CA GLY A 56 -17.17 25.27 -1.91
C GLY A 56 -16.98 24.74 -0.47
N ALA A 57 -18.04 24.37 0.21
CA ALA A 57 -17.94 23.64 1.48
C ALA A 57 -17.63 22.16 1.25
N VAL A 58 -16.95 21.51 2.21
CA VAL A 58 -16.73 20.06 2.14
C VAL A 58 -18.06 19.33 2.36
N ALA A 59 -18.52 18.60 1.36
CA ALA A 59 -19.72 17.80 1.42
C ALA A 59 -19.49 16.45 2.11
N ALA A 60 -18.40 15.78 1.73
CA ALA A 60 -18.06 14.48 2.26
C ALA A 60 -16.56 14.18 2.11
N VAL A 61 -16.06 13.32 2.99
CA VAL A 61 -14.73 12.69 2.90
C VAL A 61 -14.94 11.18 2.89
N ASP A 62 -14.36 10.51 1.91
CA ASP A 62 -14.43 9.05 1.75
C ASP A 62 -13.02 8.47 1.66
N SER A 63 -12.83 7.26 2.19
CA SER A 63 -11.61 6.47 2.00
C SER A 63 -11.72 5.67 0.70
N ALA A 64 -10.81 5.93 -0.23
CA ALA A 64 -10.69 5.14 -1.45
C ALA A 64 -9.84 3.90 -1.23
N VAL A 65 -8.73 4.04 -0.48
CA VAL A 65 -7.83 2.95 -0.07
C VAL A 65 -7.45 3.18 1.38
N GLY A 66 -7.36 2.10 2.17
CA GLY A 66 -7.00 2.16 3.59
C GLY A 66 -8.19 1.87 4.51
N LEU A 67 -7.96 1.14 5.60
CA LEU A 67 -8.99 0.67 6.52
C LEU A 67 -8.80 1.17 7.97
N GLY A 68 -7.70 1.83 8.28
CA GLY A 68 -7.42 2.38 9.61
C GLY A 68 -5.95 2.57 9.92
N LEU A 69 -5.65 3.18 11.06
CA LEU A 69 -4.29 3.58 11.49
C LEU A 69 -3.26 2.43 11.50
N PHE A 70 -3.70 1.21 11.75
CA PHE A 70 -2.80 0.06 11.91
C PHE A 70 -2.96 -0.97 10.79
N ASP A 71 -3.64 -0.61 9.69
CA ASP A 71 -3.86 -1.48 8.55
C ASP A 71 -3.07 -0.96 7.33
N PHE A 72 -1.79 -1.29 7.31
CA PHE A 72 -0.84 -0.85 6.30
C PHE A 72 -0.04 -2.04 5.74
N GLY A 73 0.67 -1.82 4.63
CA GLY A 73 1.54 -2.80 4.01
C GLY A 73 1.71 -2.56 2.52
N PHE A 74 2.16 -3.57 1.79
CA PHE A 74 2.33 -3.53 0.36
C PHE A 74 1.44 -4.57 -0.32
N ARG A 75 0.30 -4.13 -0.83
CA ARG A 75 -0.61 -5.02 -1.55
C ARG A 75 -1.33 -4.28 -2.67
N ASP A 76 -1.26 -4.84 -3.89
CA ASP A 76 -2.08 -4.46 -5.04
C ASP A 76 -3.41 -5.21 -5.04
N GLY A 77 -4.37 -4.78 -5.87
CA GLY A 77 -5.67 -5.42 -6.07
C GLY A 77 -6.82 -4.51 -5.74
N PRO A 78 -8.02 -5.06 -5.49
CA PRO A 78 -9.20 -4.27 -5.12
C PRO A 78 -8.92 -3.35 -3.93
N ALA A 79 -9.44 -2.13 -3.97
CA ALA A 79 -9.12 -1.07 -3.00
C ALA A 79 -9.35 -1.47 -1.54
N GLU A 80 -10.40 -2.26 -1.28
CA GLU A 80 -10.71 -2.78 0.06
C GLU A 80 -9.68 -3.80 0.57
N GLN A 81 -8.91 -4.40 -0.33
CA GLN A 81 -7.85 -5.36 -0.01
C GLN A 81 -6.44 -4.77 -0.16
N ALA A 82 -6.31 -3.72 -0.98
CA ALA A 82 -5.04 -3.05 -1.21
C ALA A 82 -4.49 -2.42 0.08
N ARG A 83 -3.16 -2.32 0.16
CA ARG A 83 -2.47 -1.70 1.29
C ARG A 83 -1.39 -0.76 0.80
N LEU A 84 -1.35 0.40 1.44
CA LEU A 84 -0.32 1.42 1.32
C LEU A 84 0.43 1.50 2.65
N GLN A 85 1.54 2.23 2.68
CA GLN A 85 2.25 2.48 3.93
C GLN A 85 2.85 3.88 3.96
N HIS A 86 2.29 4.73 4.82
CA HIS A 86 2.75 6.10 5.07
C HIS A 86 2.90 6.91 3.77
N CYS A 87 1.82 6.98 2.99
CA CYS A 87 1.82 7.72 1.72
C CYS A 87 1.85 9.23 1.96
N LEU A 88 2.74 9.94 1.24
CA LEU A 88 2.94 11.38 1.43
C LEU A 88 2.45 12.23 0.26
N GLY A 89 2.77 11.86 -0.97
CA GLY A 89 2.44 12.63 -2.17
C GLY A 89 1.36 11.99 -3.02
N VAL A 90 0.61 12.79 -3.77
CA VAL A 90 -0.46 12.33 -4.65
C VAL A 90 -0.60 13.24 -5.87
N THR A 91 -0.87 12.68 -7.04
CA THR A 91 -1.20 13.43 -8.27
C THR A 91 -2.24 12.68 -9.10
N VAL A 92 -3.05 13.44 -9.86
CA VAL A 92 -4.05 12.85 -10.78
C VAL A 92 -3.39 12.66 -12.15
N LEU A 93 -3.60 11.48 -12.74
CA LEU A 93 -3.11 11.10 -14.06
C LEU A 93 -4.12 11.51 -15.15
N PRO A 94 -3.71 11.55 -16.44
CA PRO A 94 -4.57 12.00 -17.54
C PRO A 94 -5.86 11.17 -17.71
N ASP A 95 -5.84 9.90 -17.35
CA ASP A 95 -7.01 9.00 -17.36
C ASP A 95 -7.94 9.15 -16.13
N GLY A 96 -7.65 10.10 -15.25
CA GLY A 96 -8.40 10.33 -14.01
C GLY A 96 -8.00 9.39 -12.86
N SER A 97 -7.10 8.44 -13.08
CA SER A 97 -6.53 7.64 -12.00
C SER A 97 -5.56 8.46 -11.14
N VAL A 98 -5.16 7.94 -10.00
CA VAL A 98 -4.41 8.67 -8.99
C VAL A 98 -3.09 7.95 -8.71
N ALA A 99 -1.98 8.64 -8.93
CA ALA A 99 -0.66 8.17 -8.52
C ALA A 99 -0.36 8.62 -7.08
N VAL A 100 0.14 7.70 -6.27
CA VAL A 100 0.42 7.88 -4.84
C VAL A 100 1.88 7.54 -4.57
N ALA A 101 2.61 8.45 -3.93
CA ALA A 101 3.93 8.17 -3.38
C ALA A 101 3.75 7.34 -2.10
N ASP A 102 3.94 6.04 -2.24
CA ASP A 102 3.81 5.04 -1.16
C ASP A 102 5.16 4.91 -0.45
N THR A 103 5.43 5.87 0.44
CA THR A 103 6.74 6.29 0.93
C THR A 103 7.51 5.14 1.57
N TYR A 104 6.94 4.50 2.59
CA TYR A 104 7.66 3.43 3.31
C TYR A 104 7.71 2.12 2.53
N ASN A 105 6.88 1.98 1.49
CA ASN A 105 6.98 0.87 0.55
C ASN A 105 7.99 1.12 -0.59
N GLY A 106 8.59 2.32 -0.66
CA GLY A 106 9.54 2.67 -1.72
C GLY A 106 8.96 2.57 -3.13
N ALA A 107 7.70 2.95 -3.30
CA ALA A 107 6.95 2.72 -4.53
C ALA A 107 6.09 3.92 -4.94
N VAL A 108 5.72 3.99 -6.21
CA VAL A 108 4.57 4.77 -6.67
C VAL A 108 3.47 3.81 -7.04
N ARG A 109 2.30 4.02 -6.44
CA ARG A 109 1.11 3.20 -6.67
C ARG A 109 0.09 3.98 -7.50
N ARG A 110 -0.77 3.28 -8.23
CA ARG A 110 -1.88 3.86 -8.99
C ARG A 110 -3.19 3.29 -8.49
N PHE A 111 -4.09 4.16 -8.08
CA PHE A 111 -5.48 3.83 -7.82
C PHE A 111 -6.34 4.26 -9.01
N ASP A 112 -7.16 3.37 -9.52
CA ASP A 112 -8.11 3.64 -10.59
C ASP A 112 -9.53 3.75 -10.00
N PRO A 113 -10.11 4.94 -9.94
CA PRO A 113 -11.45 5.11 -9.37
C PRO A 113 -12.58 4.50 -10.20
N ALA A 114 -12.34 4.20 -11.50
CA ALA A 114 -13.33 3.57 -12.37
C ALA A 114 -13.46 2.07 -12.12
N THR A 115 -12.37 1.40 -11.78
CA THR A 115 -12.32 -0.05 -11.51
C THR A 115 -12.25 -0.37 -10.03
N GLY A 116 -11.83 0.58 -9.18
CA GLY A 116 -11.55 0.36 -7.78
C GLY A 116 -10.25 -0.42 -7.51
N GLU A 117 -9.34 -0.51 -8.50
CA GLU A 117 -8.12 -1.30 -8.40
C GLU A 117 -6.89 -0.44 -8.05
N VAL A 118 -6.02 -0.99 -7.22
CA VAL A 118 -4.69 -0.46 -6.94
C VAL A 118 -3.64 -1.31 -7.63
N THR A 119 -2.73 -0.65 -8.35
CA THR A 119 -1.59 -1.28 -9.03
C THR A 119 -0.30 -0.55 -8.70
N THR A 120 0.84 -1.21 -8.89
CA THR A 120 2.16 -0.60 -8.69
C THR A 120 2.73 -0.09 -10.00
N LEU A 121 3.05 1.20 -10.09
CA LEU A 121 3.72 1.80 -11.24
C LEU A 121 5.23 1.57 -11.22
N THR A 122 5.87 1.75 -10.07
CA THR A 122 7.31 1.53 -9.91
C THR A 122 7.66 1.18 -8.46
N ARG A 123 8.80 0.54 -8.27
CA ARG A 123 9.37 0.11 -6.98
C ARG A 123 10.85 0.43 -6.88
N GLY A 124 11.38 0.27 -5.69
CA GLY A 124 12.82 0.43 -5.43
C GLY A 124 13.23 1.91 -5.34
N LEU A 125 12.28 2.76 -5.02
CA LEU A 125 12.52 4.16 -4.73
C LEU A 125 12.93 4.33 -3.26
N ALA A 126 13.76 5.35 -3.00
CA ALA A 126 14.24 5.64 -1.65
C ALA A 126 13.34 6.67 -0.97
N GLU A 127 12.31 6.19 -0.27
CA GLU A 127 11.30 7.00 0.42
C GLU A 127 10.72 8.10 -0.49
N PRO A 128 9.93 7.74 -1.52
CA PRO A 128 9.27 8.71 -2.37
C PRO A 128 8.30 9.54 -1.53
N SER A 129 8.56 10.84 -1.40
CA SER A 129 7.77 11.74 -0.54
C SER A 129 6.78 12.58 -1.31
N ASP A 130 6.99 12.76 -2.62
CA ASP A 130 6.07 13.49 -3.47
C ASP A 130 6.11 12.99 -4.90
N VAL A 131 5.03 13.21 -5.64
CA VAL A 131 4.87 12.83 -7.03
C VAL A 131 4.09 13.89 -7.78
N LEU A 132 4.65 14.37 -8.91
CA LEU A 132 4.07 15.37 -9.77
C LEU A 132 3.94 14.84 -11.20
N LEU A 133 2.80 15.03 -11.83
CA LEU A 133 2.64 14.77 -13.26
C LEU A 133 3.24 15.92 -14.09
N ASP A 134 4.25 15.61 -14.89
CA ASP A 134 4.85 16.52 -15.88
C ASP A 134 4.32 16.18 -17.28
N THR A 135 3.53 17.11 -17.84
CA THR A 135 2.97 17.03 -19.19
C THR A 135 3.65 17.98 -20.16
N SER A 136 4.81 18.53 -19.82
CA SER A 136 5.55 19.47 -20.65
C SER A 136 6.21 18.84 -21.89
N GLN A 137 6.24 17.50 -21.95
CA GLN A 137 6.77 16.70 -23.06
C GLN A 137 5.63 15.97 -23.78
N ASP A 138 5.92 15.41 -24.95
CA ASP A 138 4.95 14.64 -25.74
C ASP A 138 4.41 13.41 -24.99
N GLU A 139 5.24 12.78 -24.17
CA GLU A 139 4.81 11.69 -23.28
C GLU A 139 4.84 12.18 -21.82
N PRO A 140 3.72 12.04 -21.08
CA PRO A 140 3.67 12.43 -19.67
C PRO A 140 4.58 11.54 -18.84
N VAL A 141 5.23 12.16 -17.85
CA VAL A 141 6.08 11.46 -16.88
C VAL A 141 5.72 11.87 -15.46
N LEU A 142 5.98 10.99 -14.50
CA LEU A 142 5.94 11.36 -13.09
C LEU A 142 7.32 11.85 -12.66
N VAL A 143 7.35 13.01 -12.04
CA VAL A 143 8.52 13.52 -11.33
C VAL A 143 8.35 13.16 -9.87
N VAL A 144 9.27 12.34 -9.35
CA VAL A 144 9.19 11.78 -7.99
C VAL A 144 10.35 12.27 -7.16
N VAL A 145 10.06 12.76 -5.96
CA VAL A 145 11.06 13.15 -4.97
C VAL A 145 11.45 11.92 -4.15
N GLU A 146 12.71 11.49 -4.23
CA GLU A 146 13.27 10.44 -3.38
C GLU A 146 14.04 11.08 -2.22
N THR A 147 13.35 11.24 -1.09
CA THR A 147 13.88 11.99 0.06
C THR A 147 15.13 11.34 0.63
N ASN A 148 15.15 10.04 0.81
CA ASN A 148 16.28 9.30 1.39
C ASN A 148 17.45 9.12 0.42
N ALA A 149 17.27 9.38 -0.88
CA ALA A 149 18.35 9.40 -1.87
C ALA A 149 18.79 10.83 -2.26
N HIS A 150 18.20 11.88 -1.69
CA HIS A 150 18.48 13.29 -1.98
C HIS A 150 18.44 13.62 -3.48
N ARG A 151 17.45 13.08 -4.20
CA ARG A 151 17.32 13.25 -5.65
C ARG A 151 15.87 13.34 -6.10
N VAL A 152 15.71 13.78 -7.34
CA VAL A 152 14.44 13.75 -8.05
C VAL A 152 14.60 12.87 -9.27
N VAL A 153 13.66 11.96 -9.50
CA VAL A 153 13.70 11.01 -10.62
C VAL A 153 12.47 11.16 -11.51
N ARG A 154 12.59 10.73 -12.76
CA ARG A 154 11.47 10.63 -13.69
C ARG A 154 11.05 9.18 -13.86
N VAL A 155 9.75 8.94 -13.74
CA VAL A 155 9.13 7.63 -13.92
C VAL A 155 8.13 7.74 -15.06
N ALA A 156 8.21 6.84 -16.02
CA ALA A 156 7.28 6.84 -17.15
C ALA A 156 5.85 6.53 -16.68
N VAL A 157 4.88 7.29 -17.16
CA VAL A 157 3.47 6.96 -16.99
C VAL A 157 3.13 5.85 -17.99
N PRO A 158 2.59 4.70 -17.55
CA PRO A 158 2.18 3.64 -18.47
C PRO A 158 1.16 4.14 -19.49
N LYS A 159 1.22 3.65 -20.73
CA LYS A 159 0.32 4.10 -21.81
C LYS A 159 -1.16 3.98 -21.45
N GLN A 160 -1.52 2.99 -20.65
CA GLN A 160 -2.89 2.78 -20.16
C GLN A 160 -3.37 3.90 -19.22
N ALA A 161 -2.45 4.60 -18.55
CA ALA A 161 -2.75 5.72 -17.67
C ALA A 161 -2.56 7.10 -18.34
N GLN A 162 -2.16 7.12 -19.62
CA GLN A 162 -2.01 8.34 -20.43
C GLN A 162 -3.28 8.73 -21.18
N THR A 163 -4.20 7.79 -21.36
CA THR A 163 -5.46 8.01 -22.09
C THR A 163 -6.61 7.35 -21.34
N VAL A 164 -7.79 7.98 -21.41
CA VAL A 164 -9.03 7.35 -20.95
C VAL A 164 -9.33 6.20 -21.89
N ASP A 165 -8.90 4.99 -21.54
CA ASP A 165 -9.25 3.81 -22.29
C ASP A 165 -9.66 2.65 -21.38
N GLU A 166 -10.79 2.05 -21.71
CA GLU A 166 -11.48 1.02 -20.97
C GLU A 166 -10.67 -0.29 -21.00
N GLY A 167 -9.87 -0.55 -19.97
CA GLY A 167 -9.19 -1.82 -19.87
C GLY A 167 -8.21 -1.96 -18.71
N ALA A 168 -8.69 -2.46 -17.60
CA ALA A 168 -7.85 -2.84 -16.46
C ALA A 168 -6.79 -3.86 -16.89
N ALA A 169 -5.53 -3.47 -16.88
CA ALA A 169 -4.43 -4.41 -17.01
C ALA A 169 -4.28 -5.20 -15.70
N GLN A 170 -4.96 -6.34 -15.63
CA GLN A 170 -4.69 -7.31 -14.57
C GLN A 170 -3.25 -7.80 -14.69
N MET A 171 -2.39 -7.51 -13.72
CA MET A 171 -1.12 -8.20 -13.60
C MET A 171 -1.40 -9.66 -13.21
N GLN A 172 -1.56 -10.53 -14.21
CA GLN A 172 -1.62 -11.96 -13.96
C GLN A 172 -0.24 -12.43 -13.49
N ARG A 173 -0.10 -12.73 -12.21
CA ARG A 173 1.05 -13.47 -11.73
C ARG A 173 1.09 -14.82 -12.44
N LYS A 174 2.29 -15.23 -12.85
CA LYS A 174 2.48 -16.51 -13.53
C LYS A 174 1.93 -17.62 -12.65
N ARG A 175 1.02 -18.44 -13.18
CA ARG A 175 0.46 -19.59 -12.45
C ARG A 175 1.59 -20.54 -12.09
N THR A 176 1.62 -20.96 -10.83
CA THR A 176 2.58 -21.94 -10.34
C THR A 176 1.86 -23.27 -10.18
N PRO A 177 2.24 -24.33 -10.92
CA PRO A 177 1.66 -25.64 -10.71
C PRO A 177 2.06 -26.16 -9.32
N VAL A 178 1.06 -26.59 -8.55
CA VAL A 178 1.24 -27.13 -7.21
C VAL A 178 0.67 -28.54 -7.20
N ALA A 179 1.37 -29.49 -6.60
CA ALA A 179 0.87 -30.87 -6.45
C ALA A 179 -0.31 -30.89 -5.46
N PRO A 180 -1.34 -31.76 -5.71
CA PRO A 180 -2.42 -31.95 -4.75
C PRO A 180 -1.90 -32.49 -3.41
N GLY A 181 -2.61 -32.14 -2.32
CA GLY A 181 -2.29 -32.65 -0.98
C GLY A 181 -1.57 -31.63 -0.11
N GLU A 182 -0.61 -32.11 0.67
CA GLU A 182 0.19 -31.25 1.56
C GLU A 182 1.32 -30.55 0.80
N LEU A 183 1.51 -29.26 1.09
CA LEU A 183 2.62 -28.49 0.59
C LEU A 183 3.26 -27.69 1.74
N GLU A 184 4.57 -27.54 1.71
CA GLU A 184 5.29 -26.69 2.64
C GLU A 184 5.52 -25.32 1.99
N LEU A 185 4.95 -24.28 2.60
CA LEU A 185 5.17 -22.89 2.26
C LEU A 185 6.28 -22.35 3.13
N THR A 186 7.35 -21.86 2.53
CA THR A 186 8.43 -21.13 3.21
C THR A 186 8.61 -19.76 2.59
N VAL A 187 8.49 -18.72 3.41
CA VAL A 187 8.85 -17.36 3.06
C VAL A 187 10.27 -17.07 3.55
N ARG A 188 11.12 -16.53 2.70
CA ARG A 188 12.46 -16.14 3.08
C ARG A 188 12.52 -14.63 3.34
N PHE A 189 12.92 -14.27 4.54
CA PHE A 189 13.21 -12.90 4.92
C PHE A 189 14.72 -12.73 5.11
N ALA A 190 15.30 -11.73 4.45
CA ALA A 190 16.66 -11.29 4.69
C ALA A 190 16.60 -9.87 5.28
N ALA A 191 17.05 -9.71 6.51
CA ALA A 191 17.12 -8.40 7.12
C ALA A 191 18.05 -7.48 6.28
N PRO A 192 17.71 -6.19 6.13
CA PRO A 192 18.61 -5.23 5.48
C PRO A 192 19.97 -5.16 6.13
N SER A 193 20.98 -4.64 5.39
CA SER A 193 22.32 -4.44 5.92
C SER A 193 22.29 -3.57 7.17
N GLY A 194 22.94 -4.02 8.23
CA GLY A 194 22.94 -3.32 9.54
C GLY A 194 21.76 -3.65 10.44
N GLN A 195 20.89 -4.58 10.04
CA GLN A 195 19.77 -5.04 10.84
C GLN A 195 19.77 -6.56 11.01
N LYS A 196 19.12 -7.04 12.05
CA LYS A 196 18.88 -8.46 12.30
C LYS A 196 17.56 -8.71 13.00
N LEU A 197 17.02 -9.90 12.83
CA LEU A 197 15.81 -10.33 13.51
C LEU A 197 16.00 -10.30 15.03
N ASP A 198 15.08 -9.67 15.76
CA ASP A 198 15.12 -9.62 17.21
C ASP A 198 14.44 -10.85 17.81
N THR A 199 15.21 -11.86 18.11
CA THR A 199 14.73 -13.13 18.71
C THR A 199 14.68 -13.12 20.24
N ARG A 200 15.03 -12.01 20.90
CA ARG A 200 15.08 -11.91 22.38
C ARG A 200 13.71 -12.19 23.03
N TRP A 201 12.63 -11.93 22.32
CA TRP A 201 11.25 -12.09 22.80
C TRP A 201 10.49 -13.22 22.08
N GLY A 202 11.21 -14.14 21.47
CA GLY A 202 10.67 -15.24 20.66
C GLY A 202 10.82 -14.98 19.16
N ASP A 203 10.09 -15.74 18.32
CA ASP A 203 10.14 -15.56 16.87
C ASP A 203 9.51 -14.22 16.48
N PRO A 204 10.30 -13.28 15.88
CA PRO A 204 9.82 -11.95 15.48
C PRO A 204 9.12 -11.96 14.13
N THR A 205 8.80 -13.14 13.60
CA THR A 205 8.18 -13.30 12.30
C THR A 205 6.77 -13.87 12.41
N GLN A 206 5.95 -13.56 11.42
CA GLN A 206 4.56 -13.98 11.36
C GLN A 206 4.16 -14.27 9.92
N LEU A 207 3.36 -15.31 9.73
CA LEU A 207 2.79 -15.66 8.44
C LEU A 207 1.28 -15.75 8.57
N LYS A 208 0.56 -15.02 7.71
CA LYS A 208 -0.88 -15.15 7.51
C LYS A 208 -1.12 -15.74 6.13
N VAL A 209 -1.96 -16.77 6.07
CA VAL A 209 -2.34 -17.43 4.82
C VAL A 209 -3.86 -17.51 4.73
N SER A 210 -4.40 -17.24 3.57
CA SER A 210 -5.80 -17.49 3.21
C SER A 210 -5.89 -17.88 1.75
N SER A 211 -7.05 -18.32 1.29
CA SER A 211 -7.26 -18.72 -0.11
C SER A 211 -8.52 -18.11 -0.72
N SER A 212 -8.53 -18.05 -2.05
CA SER A 212 -9.73 -17.80 -2.84
C SER A 212 -9.85 -18.89 -3.91
N PRO A 213 -10.94 -19.70 -3.91
CA PRO A 213 -12.03 -19.66 -2.92
C PRO A 213 -11.56 -20.02 -1.50
N GLU A 214 -12.33 -19.64 -0.47
CA GLU A 214 -11.95 -19.82 0.95
C GLU A 214 -11.78 -21.30 1.32
N ASP A 215 -12.53 -22.19 0.69
CA ASP A 215 -12.50 -23.64 0.88
C ASP A 215 -11.38 -24.35 0.12
N ALA A 216 -10.53 -23.62 -0.63
CA ALA A 216 -9.39 -24.21 -1.33
C ALA A 216 -8.31 -24.75 -0.35
N LEU A 217 -8.24 -24.24 0.89
CA LEU A 217 -7.40 -24.75 1.94
C LEU A 217 -8.26 -25.47 3.01
N VAL A 218 -7.89 -26.70 3.35
CA VAL A 218 -8.48 -27.45 4.46
C VAL A 218 -7.63 -27.43 5.72
N ALA A 219 -6.37 -26.98 5.61
CA ALA A 219 -5.49 -26.75 6.76
C ALA A 219 -4.36 -25.78 6.41
N GLY A 220 -3.87 -25.07 7.42
CA GLY A 220 -2.73 -24.16 7.33
C GLY A 220 -3.12 -22.71 7.03
N ASP A 221 -4.40 -22.39 6.94
CA ASP A 221 -4.93 -21.02 6.87
C ASP A 221 -4.75 -20.25 8.19
N GLY A 222 -5.04 -18.95 8.17
CA GLY A 222 -4.97 -18.08 9.33
C GLY A 222 -3.57 -17.53 9.61
N THR A 223 -3.36 -17.04 10.84
CA THR A 223 -2.14 -16.33 11.27
C THR A 223 -1.39 -17.14 12.31
N ALA A 224 -0.07 -17.30 12.15
CA ALA A 224 0.81 -17.90 13.14
C ALA A 224 2.22 -17.32 13.07
N ARG A 225 3.02 -17.50 14.13
CA ARG A 225 4.43 -17.14 14.16
C ARG A 225 5.25 -18.05 13.26
N GLY A 226 6.37 -17.55 12.78
CA GLY A 226 7.26 -18.23 11.86
C GLY A 226 6.97 -17.91 10.40
N LEU A 227 7.92 -18.22 9.53
CA LEU A 227 7.84 -18.01 8.08
C LEU A 227 7.69 -19.33 7.30
N THR A 228 7.47 -20.44 7.98
CA THR A 228 7.20 -21.75 7.36
C THR A 228 5.85 -22.28 7.83
N ARG A 229 5.09 -22.83 6.88
CA ARG A 229 3.77 -23.39 7.17
C ARG A 229 3.44 -24.56 6.26
N THR A 230 2.92 -25.62 6.84
CA THR A 230 2.31 -26.69 6.08
C THR A 230 0.88 -26.32 5.72
N LEU A 231 0.57 -26.36 4.44
CA LEU A 231 -0.76 -26.10 3.88
C LEU A 231 -1.31 -27.41 3.32
N ARG A 232 -2.62 -27.61 3.42
CA ARG A 232 -3.30 -28.71 2.77
C ARG A 232 -4.40 -28.18 1.87
N LEU A 233 -4.29 -28.51 0.59
CA LEU A 233 -5.30 -28.17 -0.42
C LEU A 233 -6.49 -29.15 -0.30
N ALA A 234 -7.69 -28.62 -0.54
CA ALA A 234 -8.89 -29.44 -0.62
C ALA A 234 -8.85 -30.35 -1.86
N ASP A 235 -9.44 -31.55 -1.71
CA ASP A 235 -9.56 -32.48 -2.79
C ASP A 235 -10.45 -31.89 -3.92
N GLY A 236 -10.00 -32.01 -5.17
CA GLY A 236 -10.73 -31.52 -6.34
C GLY A 236 -10.54 -30.04 -6.68
N VAL A 237 -9.75 -29.28 -5.91
CA VAL A 237 -9.34 -27.92 -6.28
C VAL A 237 -8.39 -28.00 -7.48
N THR A 238 -8.78 -27.39 -8.59
CA THR A 238 -8.00 -27.35 -9.85
C THR A 238 -7.27 -26.03 -10.02
N GLU A 239 -7.77 -24.95 -9.43
CA GLU A 239 -7.16 -23.63 -9.44
C GLU A 239 -7.64 -22.79 -8.25
N GLY A 240 -6.84 -21.81 -7.85
CA GLY A 240 -7.16 -20.88 -6.78
C GLY A 240 -6.04 -19.86 -6.58
N VAL A 241 -6.24 -18.95 -5.64
CA VAL A 241 -5.26 -17.96 -5.23
C VAL A 241 -4.94 -18.16 -3.76
N LEU A 242 -3.66 -18.27 -3.43
CA LEU A 242 -3.19 -18.17 -2.05
C LEU A 242 -2.79 -16.72 -1.76
N HIS A 243 -3.40 -16.14 -0.75
CA HIS A 243 -3.03 -14.84 -0.20
C HIS A 243 -2.07 -15.07 0.95
N ILE A 244 -0.85 -14.55 0.83
CA ILE A 244 0.23 -14.79 1.78
C ILE A 244 0.73 -13.44 2.28
N THR A 245 0.55 -13.14 3.56
CA THR A 245 1.12 -11.96 4.21
C THR A 245 2.22 -12.43 5.16
N ALA A 246 3.44 -12.00 4.94
CA ALA A 246 4.59 -12.24 5.81
C ALA A 246 4.99 -10.96 6.53
N ARG A 247 5.26 -11.07 7.83
CA ARG A 247 5.77 -9.98 8.68
C ARG A 247 7.05 -10.41 9.38
N ALA A 248 7.96 -9.46 9.56
CA ALA A 248 9.20 -9.66 10.29
C ALA A 248 9.59 -8.37 11.03
N ALA A 249 10.03 -8.48 12.27
CA ALA A 249 10.63 -7.36 13.01
C ALA A 249 12.15 -7.55 13.03
N ALA A 250 12.88 -6.57 12.49
CA ALA A 250 14.34 -6.52 12.54
C ALA A 250 14.80 -5.21 13.17
N CYS A 251 15.80 -5.29 14.04
CA CYS A 251 16.34 -4.15 14.77
C CYS A 251 17.75 -3.83 14.31
N ASP A 252 18.12 -2.57 14.41
CA ASP A 252 19.47 -2.12 14.09
C ASP A 252 20.51 -2.86 14.96
N GLY A 253 21.56 -3.35 14.32
CA GLY A 253 22.61 -4.12 14.98
C GLY A 253 23.58 -4.73 13.98
N SER A 254 24.75 -5.12 14.47
CA SER A 254 25.71 -5.86 13.66
C SER A 254 25.24 -7.28 13.41
N PRO A 255 25.44 -7.86 12.22
CA PRO A 255 25.08 -9.25 11.95
C PRO A 255 25.65 -10.26 12.96
N ASP A 256 26.86 -10.00 13.43
CA ASP A 256 27.60 -10.86 14.39
C ASP A 256 27.55 -10.34 15.84
N GLY A 257 26.91 -9.18 16.09
CA GLY A 257 26.81 -8.53 17.40
C GLY A 257 25.47 -8.73 18.08
N GLU A 258 25.39 -8.31 19.34
CA GLU A 258 24.11 -8.18 20.05
C GLU A 258 23.32 -6.98 19.54
N ILE A 259 21.99 -7.07 19.62
CA ILE A 259 21.13 -5.91 19.37
C ILE A 259 21.25 -4.98 20.57
N PRO A 260 21.67 -3.71 20.37
CA PRO A 260 21.76 -2.72 21.46
C PRO A 260 20.41 -2.58 22.19
N GLU A 261 20.45 -2.24 23.47
CA GLU A 261 19.25 -2.11 24.30
C GLU A 261 18.27 -1.04 23.76
N HIS A 262 18.81 -0.01 23.12
CA HIS A 262 18.05 1.10 22.51
C HIS A 262 18.04 1.08 20.99
N ALA A 263 18.27 -0.09 20.38
CA ALA A 263 18.22 -0.20 18.92
C ALA A 263 16.84 0.12 18.37
N ALA A 264 16.80 0.88 17.27
CA ALA A 264 15.55 1.05 16.54
C ALA A 264 15.13 -0.27 15.89
N CYS A 265 13.85 -0.62 15.99
CA CYS A 265 13.31 -1.81 15.39
C CYS A 265 12.31 -1.43 14.30
N HIS A 266 12.40 -2.14 13.19
CA HIS A 266 11.62 -1.90 11.98
C HIS A 266 10.71 -3.10 11.73
N LEU A 267 9.46 -2.82 11.39
CA LEU A 267 8.50 -3.85 10.99
C LEU A 267 8.47 -3.92 9.45
N TYR A 268 8.69 -5.12 8.94
CA TYR A 268 8.60 -5.43 7.51
C TYR A 268 7.37 -6.27 7.25
N GLN A 269 6.63 -5.91 6.21
CA GLN A 269 5.49 -6.67 5.73
C GLN A 269 5.55 -6.82 4.22
N GLN A 270 5.14 -7.99 3.72
CA GLN A 270 4.95 -8.27 2.31
C GLN A 270 3.73 -9.17 2.13
N ASP A 271 2.89 -8.81 1.13
CA ASP A 271 1.73 -9.56 0.69
C ASP A 271 1.96 -10.20 -0.69
#